data_90eb256b48777e4889bbf00c6eabb70b
#
_entry.id   90eb256b48777e4889bbf00c6eabb70b
#
_cell.length_a   1.000
_cell.length_b   1.000
_cell.length_c   1.000
_cell.angle_alpha   90.00
_cell.angle_beta   90.00
_cell.angle_gamma   90.00
#
_symmetry.space_group_name_H-M   'P 1'
#
loop_
_entity.id
_entity.type
_entity.pdbx_description
1 polymer ?
#
loop_
_entity_poly.entity_id
_entity_poly.type
_entity_poly.pdbx_seq_one_letter_code
_entity_poly.pdbx_strand_id
1 'polypeptide(L)'
;MKYQWNKIIVFSLFISLLYSFNCQAQKNKSIIISSKESIHIDSTQYYQESYRPQFHFTPEKKWMNDPNGMFYKNGYYHLYYQHYPDSNVWGPMHWGHAISTDMITWTEKPIALYPDEKGYIFSGSAVVDEKNTSGFGTLENPPIVAMFTYHDMVKEKAGALNYQSQGIAYSLNEGLTWTKYDQNPVIKNPNIKDFRDPKITWDAIHQQWLMVLASGDEVYFYTSKNLKEWEKISEFGKRIGAHGGVWECPDFFPMIVEGSDDYKWVLLQSINPGGPNGGSATQYFVGDFDGKTFTLEESFLKNLKQNKSLWLDYGRDNYAGVTFSNIPEVDGRKLLIGWMSNWNYAEKVPTNKWRSSMTIARELKLLKEGSQYRISSEPVR
;
A
#
# COMPACT_ATOMS: atom_id res chain seq x y z
N MET A 1 66.06 50.68 19.48
CA MET A 1 65.13 49.67 18.93
C MET A 1 63.70 50.18 19.13
N LYS A 2 63.27 51.12 18.32
CA LYS A 2 61.89 51.61 18.18
C LYS A 2 61.79 52.15 16.74
N TYR A 3 60.81 51.75 16.02
CA TYR A 3 60.33 52.09 14.68
C TYR A 3 60.22 50.86 13.77
N GLN A 4 59.03 50.34 13.73
CA GLN A 4 58.41 49.74 12.49
C GLN A 4 57.10 49.06 12.81
N TRP A 5 56.07 49.81 13.23
CA TRP A 5 54.73 49.20 13.40
C TRP A 5 53.58 50.07 12.86
N ASN A 6 53.83 51.10 12.07
CA ASN A 6 52.75 52.02 11.65
C ASN A 6 52.46 52.07 10.13
N LYS A 7 52.90 51.10 9.33
CA LYS A 7 52.59 51.09 7.89
C LYS A 7 51.75 49.88 7.38
N ILE A 8 51.36 48.94 8.24
CA ILE A 8 50.62 47.75 7.81
C ILE A 8 49.10 47.88 8.06
N ILE A 9 48.69 48.84 8.92
CA ILE A 9 47.24 48.94 9.28
C ILE A 9 46.44 49.78 8.27
N VAL A 10 47.05 50.59 7.45
CA VAL A 10 46.32 51.47 6.48
C VAL A 10 46.01 50.75 5.17
N PHE A 11 46.70 49.63 4.84
CA PHE A 11 46.48 48.93 3.58
C PHE A 11 45.41 47.83 3.72
N SER A 12 45.10 47.36 4.93
CA SER A 12 44.06 46.35 5.17
C SER A 12 42.64 46.91 5.25
N LEU A 13 42.47 48.19 5.50
CA LEU A 13 41.17 48.85 5.56
C LEU A 13 40.61 49.25 4.18
N PHE A 14 41.45 49.41 3.17
CA PHE A 14 41.00 49.74 1.81
C PHE A 14 40.60 48.51 0.99
N ILE A 15 41.11 47.31 1.31
CA ILE A 15 40.76 46.08 0.63
C ILE A 15 39.44 45.50 1.18
N SER A 16 39.11 45.77 2.44
CA SER A 16 37.83 45.32 3.01
C SER A 16 36.61 46.12 2.52
N LEU A 17 36.77 47.37 2.10
CA LEU A 17 35.68 48.18 1.54
C LEU A 17 35.35 47.82 0.09
N LEU A 18 36.31 47.34 -0.70
CA LEU A 18 36.09 46.95 -2.11
C LEU A 18 35.44 45.54 -2.20
N TYR A 19 35.65 44.65 -1.20
CA TYR A 19 34.98 43.37 -1.15
C TYR A 19 33.52 43.46 -0.70
N SER A 20 33.16 44.45 0.11
CA SER A 20 31.77 44.61 0.59
C SER A 20 30.83 45.14 -0.51
N PHE A 21 31.33 45.93 -1.46
CA PHE A 21 30.50 46.43 -2.56
C PHE A 21 30.25 45.40 -3.67
N ASN A 22 31.17 44.46 -3.90
CA ASN A 22 30.95 43.40 -4.89
C ASN A 22 30.02 42.29 -4.38
N CYS A 23 29.95 42.06 -3.06
CA CYS A 23 29.05 41.05 -2.49
C CYS A 23 27.58 41.51 -2.50
N GLN A 24 27.32 42.82 -2.44
CA GLN A 24 25.97 43.38 -2.45
C GLN A 24 25.36 43.43 -3.86
N ALA A 25 26.18 43.60 -4.89
CA ALA A 25 25.77 43.60 -6.29
C ALA A 25 25.45 42.16 -6.79
N GLN A 26 26.14 41.15 -6.25
CA GLN A 26 25.86 39.75 -6.59
C GLN A 26 24.61 39.19 -5.89
N LYS A 27 24.29 39.63 -4.66
CA LYS A 27 23.05 39.24 -3.98
C LYS A 27 21.80 39.80 -4.66
N ASN A 28 21.87 41.02 -5.19
CA ASN A 28 20.73 41.62 -5.88
C ASN A 28 20.47 41.06 -7.29
N LYS A 29 21.49 40.46 -7.95
CA LYS A 29 21.29 39.78 -9.23
C LYS A 29 20.69 38.35 -9.09
N SER A 30 21.00 37.64 -8.01
CA SER A 30 20.46 36.29 -7.77
C SER A 30 18.99 36.32 -7.31
N ILE A 31 18.57 37.40 -6.64
CA ILE A 31 17.18 37.56 -6.19
C ILE A 31 16.22 37.91 -7.34
N ILE A 32 16.72 38.58 -8.38
CA ILE A 32 15.91 39.00 -9.55
C ILE A 32 15.71 37.84 -10.54
N ILE A 33 16.58 36.83 -10.56
CA ILE A 33 16.43 35.66 -11.44
C ILE A 33 15.51 34.61 -10.80
N SER A 34 15.45 34.53 -9.47
CA SER A 34 14.59 33.60 -8.76
C SER A 34 13.10 34.01 -8.71
N SER A 35 12.78 35.24 -9.03
CA SER A 35 11.40 35.75 -9.02
C SER A 35 10.72 35.75 -10.40
N LYS A 36 11.34 35.21 -11.45
CA LYS A 36 10.75 35.14 -12.79
C LYS A 36 10.57 33.72 -13.35
N GLU A 37 11.03 32.70 -12.66
CA GLU A 37 10.54 31.34 -12.86
C GLU A 37 9.56 31.03 -11.75
N SER A 38 8.45 31.75 -11.68
CA SER A 38 7.22 31.13 -11.24
C SER A 38 6.98 29.98 -12.23
N ILE A 39 7.22 28.76 -11.78
CA ILE A 39 6.64 27.59 -12.41
C ILE A 39 5.14 27.91 -12.46
N HIS A 40 4.67 28.38 -13.61
CA HIS A 40 3.26 28.32 -13.95
C HIS A 40 2.96 26.82 -14.06
N ILE A 41 2.76 26.18 -12.91
CA ILE A 41 1.90 25.02 -12.85
C ILE A 41 0.58 25.59 -13.31
N ASP A 42 0.16 25.22 -14.49
CA ASP A 42 -1.19 25.47 -14.95
C ASP A 42 -2.12 24.64 -14.05
N SER A 43 -2.31 25.11 -12.83
CA SER A 43 -3.17 24.54 -11.81
C SER A 43 -4.64 24.57 -12.24
N THR A 44 -4.94 25.10 -13.42
CA THR A 44 -6.29 25.27 -13.93
C THR A 44 -6.87 24.01 -14.59
N GLN A 45 -6.09 22.94 -14.77
CA GLN A 45 -6.56 21.76 -15.52
C GLN A 45 -6.78 20.50 -14.70
N TYR A 46 -6.10 20.32 -13.54
CA TYR A 46 -6.18 19.12 -12.72
C TYR A 46 -6.60 19.44 -11.30
N TYR A 47 -7.30 18.49 -10.66
CA TYR A 47 -7.77 18.56 -9.28
C TYR A 47 -8.79 19.68 -8.98
N GLN A 48 -9.40 20.30 -10.02
CA GLN A 48 -10.47 21.29 -9.90
C GLN A 48 -11.79 20.81 -10.52
N GLU A 49 -11.82 19.57 -10.98
CA GLU A 49 -13.02 19.00 -11.59
C GLU A 49 -14.12 18.83 -10.53
N SER A 50 -15.37 18.86 -10.99
CA SER A 50 -16.52 18.54 -10.14
C SER A 50 -16.33 17.20 -9.43
N TYR A 51 -16.71 17.16 -8.16
CA TYR A 51 -16.60 16.00 -7.25
C TYR A 51 -15.18 15.60 -6.86
N ARG A 52 -14.13 16.31 -7.25
CA ARG A 52 -12.78 16.04 -6.82
C ARG A 52 -12.63 16.27 -5.31
N PRO A 53 -12.32 15.25 -4.51
CA PRO A 53 -12.13 15.43 -3.07
C PRO A 53 -10.82 16.19 -2.78
N GLN A 54 -10.78 16.90 -1.65
CA GLN A 54 -9.63 17.74 -1.28
C GLN A 54 -8.59 17.00 -0.43
N PHE A 55 -9.01 15.98 0.33
CA PHE A 55 -8.16 15.26 1.30
C PHE A 55 -7.95 13.78 0.94
N HIS A 56 -8.68 13.27 -0.02
CA HIS A 56 -8.56 11.88 -0.46
C HIS A 56 -7.67 11.80 -1.69
N PHE A 57 -6.76 10.84 -1.72
CA PHE A 57 -6.01 10.58 -2.93
C PHE A 57 -6.95 10.18 -4.09
N THR A 58 -6.73 10.78 -5.23
CA THR A 58 -7.39 10.46 -6.50
C THR A 58 -6.34 10.42 -7.59
N PRO A 59 -6.44 9.57 -8.61
CA PRO A 59 -5.54 9.62 -9.75
C PRO A 59 -5.73 10.94 -10.50
N GLU A 60 -4.68 11.49 -11.08
CA GLU A 60 -4.78 12.67 -11.94
C GLU A 60 -5.89 12.49 -12.98
N LYS A 61 -5.93 11.30 -13.58
CA LYS A 61 -6.92 10.95 -14.60
C LYS A 61 -7.22 9.45 -14.60
N LYS A 62 -8.36 9.08 -15.19
CA LYS A 62 -8.75 7.72 -15.51
C LYS A 62 -9.15 6.89 -14.28
N TRP A 63 -9.18 5.56 -14.44
CA TRP A 63 -9.69 4.62 -13.44
C TRP A 63 -8.67 4.30 -12.36
N MET A 64 -9.15 4.19 -11.12
CA MET A 64 -8.42 3.64 -9.98
C MET A 64 -9.37 2.77 -9.14
N ASN A 65 -8.84 1.69 -8.54
CA ASN A 65 -9.49 0.94 -7.47
C ASN A 65 -8.49 0.56 -6.35
N ASP A 66 -8.32 -0.66 -5.99
CA ASP A 66 -7.62 -1.17 -4.82
C ASP A 66 -6.27 -0.52 -4.53
N PRO A 67 -5.96 -0.17 -3.27
CA PRO A 67 -4.60 0.14 -2.85
C PRO A 67 -3.71 -1.10 -2.92
N ASN A 68 -2.49 -0.95 -3.39
CA ASN A 68 -1.53 -2.03 -3.58
C ASN A 68 -0.15 -1.65 -3.06
N GLY A 69 0.69 -2.63 -2.79
CA GLY A 69 2.12 -2.46 -2.62
C GLY A 69 2.54 -1.40 -1.60
N MET A 70 1.73 -1.11 -0.58
CA MET A 70 1.97 0.00 0.34
C MET A 70 3.09 -0.32 1.33
N PHE A 71 4.06 0.60 1.42
CA PHE A 71 5.15 0.54 2.39
C PHE A 71 5.65 1.94 2.78
N TYR A 72 6.36 2.02 3.90
CA TYR A 72 7.10 3.21 4.31
C TYR A 72 8.60 2.99 4.11
N LYS A 73 9.29 3.98 3.54
CA LYS A 73 10.76 4.00 3.43
C LYS A 73 11.29 5.41 3.37
N ASN A 74 12.35 5.69 4.15
CA ASN A 74 13.12 6.96 4.10
C ASN A 74 12.27 8.24 4.18
N GLY A 75 11.24 8.26 5.04
CA GLY A 75 10.36 9.42 5.22
C GLY A 75 9.17 9.48 4.28
N TYR A 76 9.02 8.52 3.38
CA TYR A 76 7.91 8.48 2.43
C TYR A 76 7.03 7.27 2.62
N TYR A 77 5.72 7.51 2.59
CA TYR A 77 4.67 6.50 2.40
C TYR A 77 4.48 6.30 0.90
N HIS A 78 4.61 5.08 0.44
CA HIS A 78 4.35 4.69 -0.94
C HIS A 78 2.98 4.04 -1.05
N LEU A 79 2.17 4.51 -1.97
CA LEU A 79 0.86 3.97 -2.33
C LEU A 79 0.92 3.57 -3.80
N TYR A 80 0.85 2.29 -4.09
CA TYR A 80 0.49 1.82 -5.41
C TYR A 80 -1.00 1.52 -5.45
N TYR A 81 -1.57 1.47 -6.64
CA TYR A 81 -3.00 1.25 -6.79
C TYR A 81 -3.33 0.64 -8.14
N GLN A 82 -4.41 -0.11 -8.19
CA GLN A 82 -4.96 -0.59 -9.44
C GLN A 82 -5.33 0.59 -10.32
N HIS A 83 -4.79 0.64 -11.53
CA HIS A 83 -4.96 1.76 -12.44
C HIS A 83 -5.19 1.29 -13.87
N TYR A 84 -6.20 1.85 -14.54
CA TYR A 84 -6.36 1.71 -15.98
C TYR A 84 -6.17 3.06 -16.65
N PRO A 85 -5.03 3.30 -17.34
CA PRO A 85 -4.66 4.62 -17.85
C PRO A 85 -5.46 5.06 -19.07
N ASP A 86 -6.20 4.16 -19.74
CA ASP A 86 -6.86 4.47 -21.01
C ASP A 86 -8.35 4.79 -20.87
N SER A 87 -9.00 4.39 -19.76
CA SER A 87 -10.44 4.58 -19.58
C SER A 87 -10.83 4.91 -18.13
N ASN A 88 -12.10 5.37 -17.95
CA ASN A 88 -12.72 5.64 -16.66
C ASN A 88 -13.57 4.46 -16.15
N VAL A 89 -13.41 3.29 -16.72
CA VAL A 89 -14.01 2.02 -16.29
C VAL A 89 -12.90 1.01 -16.07
N TRP A 90 -13.23 -0.07 -15.38
CA TRP A 90 -12.29 -1.17 -15.16
C TRP A 90 -11.80 -1.76 -16.51
N GLY A 91 -10.54 -2.13 -16.58
CA GLY A 91 -9.91 -2.66 -17.79
C GLY A 91 -8.52 -3.25 -17.52
N PRO A 92 -7.63 -3.25 -18.51
CA PRO A 92 -6.26 -3.75 -18.35
C PRO A 92 -5.51 -3.05 -17.21
N MET A 93 -5.45 -3.70 -16.04
CA MET A 93 -4.88 -3.12 -14.82
C MET A 93 -3.37 -3.03 -14.84
N HIS A 94 -2.92 -1.87 -14.41
CA HIS A 94 -1.52 -1.50 -14.09
C HIS A 94 -1.42 -1.22 -12.59
N TRP A 95 -0.22 -1.07 -12.07
CA TRP A 95 -0.02 -0.39 -10.80
C TRP A 95 0.36 1.08 -11.05
N GLY A 96 -0.54 2.01 -10.72
CA GLY A 96 -0.20 3.41 -10.54
C GLY A 96 0.64 3.58 -9.28
N HIS A 97 1.23 4.76 -9.06
CA HIS A 97 2.11 5.04 -7.92
C HIS A 97 1.95 6.47 -7.43
N ALA A 98 1.89 6.65 -6.13
CA ALA A 98 1.95 7.95 -5.47
C ALA A 98 2.79 7.86 -4.19
N ILE A 99 3.39 8.98 -3.77
CA ILE A 99 4.15 9.09 -2.53
C ILE A 99 3.64 10.26 -1.69
N SER A 100 3.79 10.12 -0.37
CA SER A 100 3.43 11.14 0.60
C SER A 100 4.38 11.12 1.80
N THR A 101 4.55 12.27 2.46
CA THR A 101 5.24 12.35 3.75
C THR A 101 4.27 12.42 4.93
N ASP A 102 2.97 12.66 4.67
CA ASP A 102 1.94 12.91 5.68
C ASP A 102 0.66 12.07 5.49
N MET A 103 0.58 11.25 4.42
CA MET A 103 -0.59 10.45 4.00
C MET A 103 -1.84 11.27 3.66
N ILE A 104 -1.70 12.58 3.52
CA ILE A 104 -2.77 13.52 3.14
C ILE A 104 -2.46 14.15 1.80
N THR A 105 -1.23 14.66 1.65
CA THR A 105 -0.74 15.29 0.42
C THR A 105 0.06 14.28 -0.38
N TRP A 106 -0.48 13.88 -1.53
CA TRP A 106 0.11 12.86 -2.37
C TRP A 106 0.70 13.45 -3.65
N THR A 107 1.87 12.95 -4.04
CA THR A 107 2.50 13.25 -5.33
C THR A 107 2.45 12.02 -6.21
N GLU A 108 1.71 12.08 -7.30
CA GLU A 108 1.63 11.00 -8.28
C GLU A 108 2.97 10.81 -9.00
N LYS A 109 3.31 9.56 -9.27
CA LYS A 109 4.55 9.12 -9.93
C LYS A 109 4.18 8.36 -11.21
N PRO A 110 5.14 8.10 -12.09
CA PRO A 110 4.91 7.24 -13.25
C PRO A 110 4.36 5.87 -12.84
N ILE A 111 3.60 5.25 -13.75
CA ILE A 111 3.10 3.89 -13.58
C ILE A 111 4.27 2.95 -13.25
N ALA A 112 4.11 2.15 -12.20
CA ALA A 112 5.15 1.29 -11.66
C ALA A 112 5.21 -0.08 -12.35
N LEU A 113 4.06 -0.70 -12.59
CA LEU A 113 3.97 -2.02 -13.23
C LEU A 113 2.95 -1.99 -14.37
N TYR A 114 3.35 -2.56 -15.49
CA TYR A 114 2.57 -2.66 -16.71
C TYR A 114 2.17 -4.12 -16.97
N PRO A 115 0.99 -4.37 -17.59
CA PRO A 115 0.67 -5.68 -18.15
C PRO A 115 1.77 -6.21 -19.08
N ASP A 116 1.84 -7.53 -19.19
CA ASP A 116 2.69 -8.22 -20.16
C ASP A 116 1.96 -9.47 -20.72
N GLU A 117 2.70 -10.34 -21.41
CA GLU A 117 2.17 -11.56 -22.00
C GLU A 117 1.55 -12.54 -21.01
N LYS A 118 1.83 -12.41 -19.70
CA LYS A 118 1.26 -13.24 -18.62
C LYS A 118 -0.09 -12.71 -18.13
N GLY A 119 -0.41 -11.45 -18.43
CA GLY A 119 -1.70 -10.86 -18.09
C GLY A 119 -1.64 -9.46 -17.50
N TYR A 120 -2.79 -9.02 -17.01
CA TYR A 120 -2.94 -7.76 -16.28
C TYR A 120 -2.26 -7.85 -14.90
N ILE A 121 -1.91 -6.71 -14.34
CA ILE A 121 -1.30 -6.64 -13.01
C ILE A 121 -2.39 -6.34 -11.98
N PHE A 122 -2.91 -7.39 -11.35
CA PHE A 122 -3.91 -7.29 -10.30
C PHE A 122 -3.29 -6.96 -8.94
N SER A 123 -4.14 -6.89 -7.92
CA SER A 123 -3.77 -6.46 -6.59
C SER A 123 -2.68 -7.30 -5.95
N GLY A 124 -2.00 -6.71 -4.98
CA GLY A 124 -0.92 -7.31 -4.25
C GLY A 124 -0.27 -6.35 -3.24
N SER A 125 0.88 -6.73 -2.76
CA SER A 125 1.59 -6.03 -1.68
C SER A 125 3.08 -5.85 -1.97
N ALA A 126 3.76 -5.04 -1.16
CA ALA A 126 5.22 -4.91 -1.21
C ALA A 126 5.82 -4.88 0.20
N VAL A 127 7.06 -5.34 0.32
CA VAL A 127 7.85 -5.33 1.54
C VAL A 127 9.27 -4.87 1.26
N VAL A 128 9.92 -4.28 2.25
CA VAL A 128 11.37 -4.08 2.22
C VAL A 128 12.04 -5.34 2.74
N ASP A 129 12.87 -5.97 1.92
CA ASP A 129 13.63 -7.17 2.30
C ASP A 129 14.96 -6.75 2.94
N GLU A 130 14.88 -6.22 4.18
CA GLU A 130 16.01 -5.65 4.92
C GLU A 130 17.20 -6.60 5.05
N LYS A 131 16.96 -7.90 5.05
CA LYS A 131 18.00 -8.94 5.15
C LYS A 131 18.47 -9.45 3.80
N ASN A 132 17.96 -8.88 2.69
CA ASN A 132 18.22 -9.31 1.33
C ASN A 132 18.06 -10.84 1.15
N THR A 133 17.03 -11.40 1.74
CA THR A 133 16.75 -12.84 1.68
C THR A 133 16.44 -13.31 0.26
N SER A 134 15.89 -12.42 -0.55
CA SER A 134 15.62 -12.67 -1.97
C SER A 134 16.87 -12.66 -2.84
N GLY A 135 17.95 -12.02 -2.37
CA GLY A 135 19.18 -11.87 -3.14
C GLY A 135 19.06 -10.94 -4.35
N PHE A 136 18.01 -10.08 -4.39
CA PHE A 136 17.85 -9.10 -5.48
C PHE A 136 18.68 -7.83 -5.29
N GLY A 137 19.11 -7.54 -4.07
CA GLY A 137 19.90 -6.37 -3.69
C GLY A 137 21.14 -6.74 -2.89
N THR A 138 21.52 -5.86 -1.97
CA THR A 138 22.59 -6.09 -0.98
C THR A 138 22.08 -5.69 0.42
N LEU A 139 22.89 -5.92 1.46
CA LEU A 139 22.54 -5.45 2.82
C LEU A 139 22.60 -3.91 2.91
N GLU A 140 23.47 -3.26 2.14
CA GLU A 140 23.60 -1.80 2.08
C GLU A 140 22.50 -1.16 1.23
N ASN A 141 21.94 -1.90 0.28
CA ASN A 141 20.80 -1.49 -0.54
C ASN A 141 19.77 -2.63 -0.60
N PRO A 142 19.00 -2.83 0.47
CA PRO A 142 18.00 -3.89 0.53
C PRO A 142 16.90 -3.65 -0.50
N PRO A 143 16.49 -4.70 -1.23
CA PRO A 143 15.48 -4.57 -2.26
C PRO A 143 14.10 -4.37 -1.65
N ILE A 144 13.23 -3.66 -2.37
CA ILE A 144 11.80 -3.71 -2.13
C ILE A 144 11.26 -4.78 -3.06
N VAL A 145 10.49 -5.73 -2.52
CA VAL A 145 9.90 -6.84 -3.29
C VAL A 145 8.38 -6.67 -3.28
N ALA A 146 7.80 -6.53 -4.47
CA ALA A 146 6.36 -6.57 -4.68
C ALA A 146 5.94 -7.99 -5.07
N MET A 147 4.79 -8.44 -4.56
CA MET A 147 4.08 -9.62 -5.02
C MET A 147 2.70 -9.21 -5.48
N PHE A 148 2.29 -9.68 -6.65
CA PHE A 148 1.05 -9.30 -7.30
C PHE A 148 0.45 -10.47 -8.07
N THR A 149 -0.82 -10.36 -8.43
CA THR A 149 -1.48 -11.37 -9.23
C THR A 149 -1.40 -11.01 -10.73
N TYR A 150 -0.90 -11.93 -11.54
CA TYR A 150 -1.15 -11.92 -12.99
C TYR A 150 -2.56 -12.43 -13.26
N HIS A 151 -3.32 -11.69 -14.06
CA HIS A 151 -4.66 -12.07 -14.50
C HIS A 151 -4.71 -12.24 -16.01
N ASP A 152 -4.81 -13.48 -16.46
CA ASP A 152 -4.87 -13.85 -17.87
C ASP A 152 -6.32 -13.81 -18.39
N MET A 153 -6.69 -12.68 -18.94
CA MET A 153 -8.04 -12.43 -19.48
C MET A 153 -8.41 -13.38 -20.64
N VAL A 154 -7.42 -13.90 -21.37
CA VAL A 154 -7.67 -14.85 -22.47
C VAL A 154 -8.12 -16.19 -21.90
N LYS A 155 -7.41 -16.70 -20.90
CA LYS A 155 -7.80 -17.94 -20.21
C LYS A 155 -9.13 -17.80 -19.49
N GLU A 156 -9.39 -16.66 -18.81
CA GLU A 156 -10.67 -16.43 -18.16
C GLU A 156 -11.82 -16.48 -19.15
N LYS A 157 -11.73 -15.78 -20.27
CA LYS A 157 -12.74 -15.80 -21.33
C LYS A 157 -12.93 -17.17 -21.98
N ALA A 158 -11.89 -17.99 -21.97
CA ALA A 158 -11.94 -19.38 -22.40
C ALA A 158 -12.55 -20.33 -21.36
N GLY A 159 -12.92 -19.84 -20.17
CA GLY A 159 -13.52 -20.63 -19.09
C GLY A 159 -12.53 -21.48 -18.29
N ALA A 160 -11.22 -21.24 -18.42
CA ALA A 160 -10.22 -21.90 -17.57
C ALA A 160 -10.37 -21.42 -16.13
N LEU A 161 -10.01 -22.27 -15.15
CA LEU A 161 -10.02 -21.88 -13.75
C LEU A 161 -8.67 -21.27 -13.32
N ASN A 162 -7.59 -21.63 -14.00
CA ASN A 162 -6.21 -21.25 -13.66
C ASN A 162 -5.73 -19.98 -14.37
N TYR A 163 -6.59 -18.98 -14.51
CA TYR A 163 -6.30 -17.72 -15.18
C TYR A 163 -5.55 -16.69 -14.30
N GLN A 164 -5.38 -16.96 -13.00
CA GLN A 164 -4.63 -16.12 -12.07
C GLN A 164 -3.42 -16.87 -11.51
N SER A 165 -2.30 -16.18 -11.34
CA SER A 165 -1.07 -16.73 -10.75
C SER A 165 -0.29 -15.61 -10.08
N GLN A 166 0.61 -15.91 -9.12
CA GLN A 166 1.31 -14.89 -8.39
C GLN A 166 2.71 -14.64 -8.95
N GLY A 167 3.01 -13.38 -9.23
CA GLY A 167 4.30 -12.92 -9.70
C GLY A 167 4.96 -11.97 -8.71
N ILE A 168 6.28 -11.78 -8.85
CA ILE A 168 7.04 -10.81 -8.09
C ILE A 168 7.79 -9.83 -8.99
N ALA A 169 8.01 -8.63 -8.47
CA ALA A 169 8.93 -7.64 -9.01
C ALA A 169 9.76 -7.06 -7.87
N TYR A 170 10.92 -6.52 -8.19
CA TYR A 170 11.77 -5.88 -7.20
C TYR A 170 12.24 -4.50 -7.65
N SER A 171 12.53 -3.64 -6.69
CA SER A 171 13.07 -2.31 -6.88
C SER A 171 14.33 -2.13 -6.05
N LEU A 172 15.34 -1.48 -6.64
CA LEU A 172 16.62 -1.11 -6.00
C LEU A 172 16.76 0.41 -5.85
N ASN A 173 15.71 1.18 -6.18
CA ASN A 173 15.69 2.64 -6.14
C ASN A 173 14.42 3.15 -5.42
N GLU A 174 14.16 2.60 -4.22
CA GLU A 174 13.10 3.07 -3.33
C GLU A 174 11.68 2.96 -3.93
N GLY A 175 11.43 1.97 -4.78
CA GLY A 175 10.11 1.75 -5.37
C GLY A 175 9.77 2.65 -6.57
N LEU A 176 10.73 3.44 -7.08
CA LEU A 176 10.48 4.32 -8.22
C LEU A 176 10.41 3.56 -9.55
N THR A 177 11.22 2.53 -9.70
CA THR A 177 11.16 1.61 -10.86
C THR A 177 11.25 0.16 -10.42
N TRP A 178 10.66 -0.72 -11.21
CA TRP A 178 10.52 -2.13 -10.87
C TRP A 178 11.02 -3.04 -12.00
N THR A 179 11.68 -4.11 -11.60
CA THR A 179 12.08 -5.20 -12.50
C THR A 179 11.26 -6.43 -12.16
N LYS A 180 10.48 -6.94 -13.10
CA LYS A 180 9.76 -8.22 -12.92
C LYS A 180 10.74 -9.36 -12.89
N TYR A 181 10.53 -10.33 -11.99
CA TYR A 181 11.35 -11.51 -11.89
C TYR A 181 11.17 -12.39 -13.13
N ASP A 182 12.26 -12.83 -13.72
CA ASP A 182 12.28 -13.58 -14.98
C ASP A 182 11.66 -14.98 -14.88
N GLN A 183 11.65 -15.56 -13.66
CA GLN A 183 11.05 -16.87 -13.41
C GLN A 183 9.59 -16.80 -12.92
N ASN A 184 8.91 -15.67 -13.14
CA ASN A 184 7.49 -15.55 -12.86
C ASN A 184 6.65 -16.51 -13.73
N PRO A 185 5.52 -17.07 -13.20
CA PRO A 185 4.99 -16.86 -11.86
C PRO A 185 5.71 -17.70 -10.79
N VAL A 186 5.89 -17.13 -9.59
CA VAL A 186 6.46 -17.84 -8.43
C VAL A 186 5.45 -18.77 -7.76
N ILE A 187 4.15 -18.50 -7.91
CA ILE A 187 3.09 -19.43 -7.51
C ILE A 187 2.13 -19.62 -8.69
N LYS A 188 2.12 -20.84 -9.20
CA LYS A 188 1.17 -21.26 -10.22
C LYS A 188 -0.20 -21.51 -9.59
N ASN A 189 -1.25 -21.25 -10.33
CA ASN A 189 -2.61 -21.54 -9.89
C ASN A 189 -2.86 -23.07 -9.86
N PRO A 190 -3.31 -23.63 -8.74
CA PRO A 190 -3.63 -25.07 -8.63
C PRO A 190 -5.02 -25.43 -9.21
N ASN A 191 -5.50 -24.69 -10.19
CA ASN A 191 -6.80 -24.83 -10.83
C ASN A 191 -7.98 -24.34 -9.94
N ILE A 192 -7.78 -23.20 -9.31
CA ILE A 192 -8.78 -22.53 -8.45
C ILE A 192 -9.24 -21.24 -9.11
N LYS A 193 -10.55 -21.07 -9.23
CA LYS A 193 -11.15 -19.80 -9.61
C LYS A 193 -10.94 -18.76 -8.50
N ASP A 194 -10.67 -17.50 -8.88
CA ASP A 194 -10.49 -16.37 -7.94
C ASP A 194 -9.33 -16.63 -6.94
N PHE A 195 -8.12 -16.80 -7.49
CA PHE A 195 -6.88 -17.10 -6.77
C PHE A 195 -5.94 -15.90 -6.85
N ARG A 196 -6.13 -14.89 -5.96
CA ARG A 196 -5.51 -13.55 -6.12
C ARG A 196 -5.24 -12.78 -4.84
N ASP A 197 -4.63 -11.61 -4.99
CA ASP A 197 -4.40 -10.58 -3.99
C ASP A 197 -3.46 -11.01 -2.86
N PRO A 198 -2.19 -11.36 -3.18
CA PRO A 198 -1.23 -11.80 -2.19
C PRO A 198 -0.82 -10.64 -1.27
N LYS A 199 -0.93 -10.85 0.03
CA LYS A 199 -0.35 -9.97 1.06
C LYS A 199 0.81 -10.68 1.72
N ILE A 200 2.02 -10.13 1.54
CA ILE A 200 3.25 -10.64 2.17
C ILE A 200 3.63 -9.77 3.38
N THR A 201 4.17 -10.41 4.41
CA THR A 201 4.69 -9.78 5.62
C THR A 201 5.87 -10.56 6.16
N TRP A 202 6.76 -9.90 6.90
CA TRP A 202 7.78 -10.59 7.69
C TRP A 202 7.19 -10.97 9.04
N ASP A 203 7.09 -12.26 9.30
CA ASP A 203 6.73 -12.80 10.60
C ASP A 203 7.99 -12.85 11.49
N ALA A 204 8.16 -11.80 12.29
CA ALA A 204 9.31 -11.67 13.18
C ALA A 204 9.30 -12.70 14.34
N ILE A 205 8.14 -13.23 14.70
CA ILE A 205 7.99 -14.21 15.76
C ILE A 205 8.54 -15.56 15.30
N HIS A 206 8.21 -15.99 14.07
CA HIS A 206 8.61 -17.30 13.55
C HIS A 206 9.77 -17.22 12.54
N GLN A 207 10.35 -16.01 12.31
CA GLN A 207 11.50 -15.74 11.44
C GLN A 207 11.31 -16.28 10.01
N GLN A 208 10.19 -15.88 9.39
CA GLN A 208 9.82 -16.33 8.04
C GLN A 208 9.04 -15.24 7.30
N TRP A 209 9.07 -15.28 5.99
CA TRP A 209 8.10 -14.59 5.17
C TRP A 209 6.78 -15.35 5.21
N LEU A 210 5.72 -14.62 5.47
CA LEU A 210 4.35 -15.11 5.50
C LEU A 210 3.57 -14.44 4.39
N MET A 211 2.70 -15.20 3.71
CA MET A 211 1.76 -14.67 2.74
C MET A 211 0.38 -15.22 3.01
N VAL A 212 -0.62 -14.34 2.95
CA VAL A 212 -2.02 -14.72 2.82
C VAL A 212 -2.52 -14.41 1.42
N LEU A 213 -3.31 -15.30 0.85
CA LEU A 213 -3.78 -15.25 -0.53
C LEU A 213 -5.25 -15.64 -0.58
N ALA A 214 -6.09 -14.80 -1.19
CA ALA A 214 -7.49 -15.12 -1.40
C ALA A 214 -7.64 -16.28 -2.40
N SER A 215 -8.50 -17.22 -2.08
CA SER A 215 -8.72 -18.45 -2.83
C SER A 215 -10.21 -18.80 -2.86
N GLY A 216 -10.96 -18.14 -3.75
CA GLY A 216 -12.42 -18.25 -3.82
C GLY A 216 -13.10 -17.53 -2.65
N ASP A 217 -13.62 -18.27 -1.68
CA ASP A 217 -14.26 -17.77 -0.47
C ASP A 217 -13.55 -18.22 0.83
N GLU A 218 -12.23 -18.42 0.73
CA GLU A 218 -11.30 -18.73 1.83
C GLU A 218 -9.93 -18.09 1.58
N VAL A 219 -9.00 -18.15 2.52
CA VAL A 219 -7.62 -17.73 2.35
C VAL A 219 -6.65 -18.89 2.54
N TYR A 220 -5.56 -18.87 1.77
CA TYR A 220 -4.44 -19.78 1.92
C TYR A 220 -3.26 -19.04 2.55
N PHE A 221 -2.59 -19.72 3.48
CA PHE A 221 -1.36 -19.27 4.09
C PHE A 221 -0.18 -19.97 3.46
N TYR A 222 0.85 -19.18 3.14
CA TYR A 222 2.12 -19.67 2.60
C TYR A 222 3.27 -19.13 3.40
N THR A 223 4.37 -19.87 3.44
CA THR A 223 5.65 -19.42 4.02
C THR A 223 6.76 -19.47 2.98
N SER A 224 7.77 -18.62 3.17
CA SER A 224 8.96 -18.57 2.34
C SER A 224 10.20 -18.16 3.16
N LYS A 225 11.38 -18.60 2.71
CA LYS A 225 12.66 -18.11 3.24
C LYS A 225 13.31 -17.04 2.35
N ASN A 226 12.84 -16.89 1.10
CA ASN A 226 13.53 -16.10 0.08
C ASN A 226 12.59 -15.28 -0.85
N LEU A 227 11.30 -15.19 -0.52
CA LEU A 227 10.27 -14.49 -1.32
C LEU A 227 10.04 -15.04 -2.74
N LYS A 228 10.81 -16.04 -3.16
CA LYS A 228 10.75 -16.66 -4.50
C LYS A 228 10.11 -18.05 -4.48
N GLU A 229 10.37 -18.81 -3.43
CA GLU A 229 9.85 -20.17 -3.24
C GLU A 229 8.88 -20.17 -2.07
N TRP A 230 7.66 -20.65 -2.30
CA TRP A 230 6.55 -20.58 -1.36
C TRP A 230 5.95 -21.95 -1.11
N GLU A 231 5.76 -22.28 0.16
CA GLU A 231 5.10 -23.49 0.62
C GLU A 231 3.75 -23.14 1.24
N LYS A 232 2.65 -23.78 0.79
CA LYS A 232 1.35 -23.68 1.43
C LYS A 232 1.39 -24.40 2.77
N ILE A 233 1.05 -23.69 3.85
CA ILE A 233 1.11 -24.23 5.23
C ILE A 233 -0.28 -24.49 5.82
N SER A 234 -1.29 -23.71 5.46
CA SER A 234 -2.66 -23.90 5.95
C SER A 234 -3.68 -23.12 5.11
N GLU A 235 -4.93 -23.20 5.53
CA GLU A 235 -6.07 -22.47 4.97
C GLU A 235 -7.01 -22.02 6.09
N PHE A 236 -7.81 -20.98 5.83
CA PHE A 236 -8.78 -20.47 6.78
C PHE A 236 -9.98 -19.87 6.05
N GLY A 237 -11.14 -19.93 6.70
CA GLY A 237 -12.34 -19.21 6.28
C GLY A 237 -13.47 -20.09 5.82
N LYS A 238 -13.21 -21.33 5.45
CA LYS A 238 -14.24 -22.25 4.98
C LYS A 238 -15.40 -22.36 5.97
N ARG A 239 -16.58 -21.83 5.59
CA ARG A 239 -17.79 -21.76 6.42
C ARG A 239 -17.66 -20.87 7.67
N ILE A 240 -16.72 -19.92 7.69
CA ILE A 240 -16.49 -18.98 8.80
C ILE A 240 -16.56 -17.55 8.25
N GLY A 241 -17.42 -16.70 8.85
CA GLY A 241 -17.62 -15.33 8.41
C GLY A 241 -18.66 -15.17 7.31
N ALA A 242 -18.61 -14.06 6.61
CA ALA A 242 -19.50 -13.76 5.49
C ALA A 242 -19.06 -14.51 4.23
N HIS A 243 -20.03 -15.11 3.57
CA HIS A 243 -19.92 -15.81 2.28
C HIS A 243 -20.98 -15.31 1.31
N GLY A 244 -20.99 -15.84 0.09
CA GLY A 244 -21.91 -15.46 -0.98
C GLY A 244 -21.34 -14.46 -1.95
N GLY A 245 -20.08 -14.08 -1.76
CA GLY A 245 -19.26 -13.30 -2.68
C GLY A 245 -17.85 -13.86 -2.75
N VAL A 246 -17.01 -13.24 -3.56
CA VAL A 246 -15.59 -13.59 -3.68
C VAL A 246 -14.82 -12.90 -2.56
N TRP A 247 -13.92 -13.62 -1.93
CA TRP A 247 -12.97 -13.07 -0.98
C TRP A 247 -11.80 -12.45 -1.74
N GLU A 248 -11.43 -11.20 -1.35
CA GLU A 248 -10.41 -10.39 -2.03
C GLU A 248 -9.55 -9.64 -1.01
N CYS A 249 -8.36 -9.24 -1.40
CA CYS A 249 -7.47 -8.36 -0.65
C CYS A 249 -7.34 -8.73 0.84
N PRO A 250 -6.88 -9.95 1.18
CA PRO A 250 -6.61 -10.30 2.56
C PRO A 250 -5.43 -9.49 3.12
N ASP A 251 -5.46 -9.25 4.44
CA ASP A 251 -4.30 -8.72 5.17
C ASP A 251 -4.16 -9.43 6.51
N PHE A 252 -2.93 -9.78 6.92
CA PHE A 252 -2.72 -10.58 8.10
C PHE A 252 -1.49 -10.12 8.90
N PHE A 253 -1.69 -9.71 10.14
CA PHE A 253 -0.66 -9.11 10.96
C PHE A 253 -0.95 -9.26 12.47
N PRO A 254 0.10 -9.25 13.32
CA PRO A 254 -0.08 -9.16 14.77
C PRO A 254 -0.44 -7.73 15.19
N MET A 255 -1.28 -7.61 16.21
CA MET A 255 -1.62 -6.36 16.89
C MET A 255 -1.53 -6.52 18.40
N ILE A 256 -0.93 -5.53 19.06
CA ILE A 256 -0.96 -5.42 20.52
C ILE A 256 -2.40 -5.05 20.92
N VAL A 257 -2.89 -5.69 21.98
CA VAL A 257 -4.17 -5.36 22.59
C VAL A 257 -4.02 -4.08 23.40
N GLU A 258 -4.78 -3.05 23.09
CA GLU A 258 -4.70 -1.75 23.76
C GLU A 258 -4.75 -1.89 25.29
N GLY A 259 -3.78 -1.27 25.96
CA GLY A 259 -3.65 -1.27 27.41
C GLY A 259 -3.07 -2.57 28.01
N SER A 260 -2.48 -3.45 27.20
CA SER A 260 -1.81 -4.66 27.67
C SER A 260 -0.53 -4.94 26.84
N ASP A 261 0.26 -5.91 27.31
CA ASP A 261 1.41 -6.46 26.57
C ASP A 261 1.01 -7.68 25.71
N ASP A 262 -0.26 -8.10 25.76
CA ASP A 262 -0.77 -9.19 24.96
C ASP A 262 -0.91 -8.78 23.48
N TYR A 263 -0.75 -9.73 22.59
CA TYR A 263 -1.03 -9.53 21.17
C TYR A 263 -1.92 -10.63 20.61
N LYS A 264 -2.63 -10.30 19.54
CA LYS A 264 -3.40 -11.25 18.71
C LYS A 264 -3.08 -11.03 17.25
N TRP A 265 -3.29 -12.05 16.46
CA TRP A 265 -3.26 -11.93 15.01
C TRP A 265 -4.63 -11.51 14.49
N VAL A 266 -4.61 -10.61 13.53
CA VAL A 266 -5.80 -10.09 12.87
C VAL A 266 -5.73 -10.43 11.39
N LEU A 267 -6.78 -11.02 10.87
CA LEU A 267 -7.03 -11.19 9.44
C LEU A 267 -8.12 -10.20 9.02
N LEU A 268 -7.80 -9.29 8.12
CA LEU A 268 -8.78 -8.50 7.37
C LEU A 268 -9.11 -9.26 6.09
N GLN A 269 -10.39 -9.26 5.71
CA GLN A 269 -10.84 -9.98 4.52
C GLN A 269 -11.97 -9.22 3.82
N SER A 270 -11.69 -8.70 2.65
CA SER A 270 -12.69 -8.07 1.79
C SER A 270 -13.58 -9.12 1.12
N ILE A 271 -14.83 -8.77 0.84
CA ILE A 271 -15.80 -9.61 0.14
C ILE A 271 -16.65 -8.77 -0.80
N ASN A 272 -16.93 -9.28 -2.00
CA ASN A 272 -17.84 -8.68 -2.96
C ASN A 272 -18.55 -9.74 -3.84
N PRO A 273 -19.93 -9.69 -3.90
CA PRO A 273 -20.84 -9.00 -2.98
C PRO A 273 -20.86 -9.65 -1.59
N GLY A 274 -21.60 -9.08 -0.67
CA GLY A 274 -21.80 -9.71 0.66
C GLY A 274 -21.67 -8.73 1.84
N GLY A 275 -21.41 -7.48 1.54
CA GLY A 275 -21.32 -6.43 2.56
C GLY A 275 -22.65 -6.20 3.31
N PRO A 276 -22.60 -5.65 4.55
CA PRO A 276 -23.76 -5.48 5.43
C PRO A 276 -24.78 -4.49 4.86
N ASN A 277 -24.33 -3.54 4.02
CA ASN A 277 -25.16 -2.52 3.38
C ASN A 277 -25.21 -2.69 1.84
N GLY A 278 -24.89 -3.89 1.37
CA GLY A 278 -24.87 -4.27 -0.04
C GLY A 278 -23.55 -3.97 -0.75
N GLY A 279 -23.20 -4.83 -1.70
CA GLY A 279 -21.96 -4.74 -2.47
C GLY A 279 -20.71 -5.12 -1.65
N SER A 280 -19.70 -4.30 -1.76
CA SER A 280 -18.36 -4.53 -1.22
C SER A 280 -18.26 -4.17 0.26
N ALA A 281 -17.50 -4.93 1.05
CA ALA A 281 -17.15 -4.61 2.45
C ALA A 281 -15.94 -5.42 2.92
N THR A 282 -15.40 -5.06 4.09
CA THR A 282 -14.29 -5.78 4.74
C THR A 282 -14.69 -6.32 6.09
N GLN A 283 -14.61 -7.64 6.27
CA GLN A 283 -14.77 -8.32 7.54
C GLN A 283 -13.40 -8.53 8.20
N TYR A 284 -13.39 -8.84 9.50
CA TYR A 284 -12.15 -9.15 10.22
C TYR A 284 -12.31 -10.35 11.15
N PHE A 285 -11.17 -10.95 11.47
CA PHE A 285 -11.05 -12.07 12.36
C PHE A 285 -9.89 -11.86 13.33
N VAL A 286 -10.06 -12.30 14.59
CA VAL A 286 -9.04 -12.15 15.63
C VAL A 286 -8.74 -13.53 16.22
N GLY A 287 -7.46 -13.86 16.39
CA GLY A 287 -7.04 -15.15 16.88
C GLY A 287 -5.55 -15.25 17.17
N ASP A 288 -5.06 -16.46 17.25
CA ASP A 288 -3.66 -16.80 17.46
C ASP A 288 -3.07 -17.49 16.23
N PHE A 289 -1.80 -17.26 15.97
CA PHE A 289 -1.05 -17.90 14.88
C PHE A 289 0.20 -18.56 15.42
N ASP A 290 0.37 -19.85 15.19
CA ASP A 290 1.48 -20.66 15.71
C ASP A 290 2.65 -20.80 14.71
N GLY A 291 2.67 -19.95 13.66
CA GLY A 291 3.64 -20.02 12.57
C GLY A 291 3.18 -20.87 11.38
N LYS A 292 2.04 -21.58 11.52
CA LYS A 292 1.44 -22.40 10.47
C LYS A 292 -0.07 -22.21 10.35
N THR A 293 -0.77 -22.21 11.49
CA THR A 293 -2.24 -22.26 11.52
C THR A 293 -2.78 -21.04 12.26
N PHE A 294 -3.74 -20.37 11.67
CA PHE A 294 -4.51 -19.31 12.31
C PHE A 294 -5.75 -19.94 12.98
N THR A 295 -5.85 -19.74 14.29
CA THR A 295 -6.98 -20.25 15.11
C THR A 295 -7.70 -19.08 15.75
N LEU A 296 -9.02 -18.99 15.54
CA LEU A 296 -9.81 -17.92 16.16
C LEU A 296 -9.77 -17.99 17.69
N GLU A 297 -9.65 -16.81 18.28
CA GLU A 297 -9.80 -16.67 19.73
C GLU A 297 -11.22 -17.11 20.14
N GLU A 298 -11.35 -17.81 21.26
CA GLU A 298 -12.62 -18.52 21.62
C GLU A 298 -13.79 -17.54 21.78
N SER A 299 -13.57 -16.43 22.48
CA SER A 299 -14.63 -15.42 22.68
C SER A 299 -15.00 -14.71 21.37
N PHE A 300 -14.02 -14.50 20.49
CA PHE A 300 -14.25 -13.97 19.15
C PHE A 300 -15.07 -14.92 18.30
N LEU A 301 -14.75 -16.22 18.32
CA LEU A 301 -15.52 -17.24 17.62
C LEU A 301 -16.97 -17.31 18.11
N LYS A 302 -17.19 -17.18 19.43
CA LYS A 302 -18.53 -17.13 20.02
C LYS A 302 -19.32 -15.92 19.54
N ASN A 303 -18.69 -14.74 19.53
CA ASN A 303 -19.28 -13.50 19.01
C ASN A 303 -19.61 -13.62 17.50
N LEU A 304 -18.67 -14.15 16.72
CA LEU A 304 -18.86 -14.36 15.28
C LEU A 304 -20.03 -15.28 14.97
N LYS A 305 -20.22 -16.37 15.75
CA LYS A 305 -21.37 -17.27 15.60
C LYS A 305 -22.72 -16.58 15.86
N GLN A 306 -22.77 -15.63 16.78
CA GLN A 306 -23.97 -14.84 17.07
C GLN A 306 -24.28 -13.80 15.97
N ASN A 307 -23.26 -13.13 15.44
CA ASN A 307 -23.40 -12.02 14.51
C ASN A 307 -23.18 -12.42 13.04
N LYS A 308 -22.82 -13.66 12.76
CA LYS A 308 -22.44 -14.23 11.45
C LYS A 308 -21.15 -13.63 10.86
N SER A 309 -20.95 -12.33 10.96
CA SER A 309 -19.75 -11.61 10.50
C SER A 309 -19.48 -10.39 11.38
N LEU A 310 -18.24 -10.00 11.49
CA LEU A 310 -17.79 -8.77 12.13
C LEU A 310 -17.10 -7.91 11.07
N TRP A 311 -17.59 -6.68 10.94
CA TRP A 311 -17.20 -5.78 9.87
C TRP A 311 -16.27 -4.69 10.37
N LEU A 312 -15.27 -4.33 9.56
CA LEU A 312 -14.33 -3.25 9.86
C LEU A 312 -15.06 -1.91 9.98
N ASP A 313 -16.05 -1.70 9.13
CA ASP A 313 -17.03 -0.64 9.22
C ASP A 313 -18.36 -1.01 8.54
N TYR A 314 -19.36 -0.13 8.64
CA TYR A 314 -20.67 -0.31 8.04
C TYR A 314 -20.94 0.70 6.92
N GLY A 315 -19.93 1.48 6.52
CA GLY A 315 -19.98 2.32 5.33
C GLY A 315 -20.04 1.48 4.05
N ARG A 316 -20.39 2.13 2.96
CA ARG A 316 -20.41 1.45 1.65
C ARG A 316 -19.13 1.68 0.87
N ASP A 317 -18.35 2.68 1.22
CA ASP A 317 -17.20 3.17 0.48
C ASP A 317 -15.88 3.00 1.25
N ASN A 318 -15.55 1.76 1.58
CA ASN A 318 -14.25 1.36 2.12
C ASN A 318 -14.03 -0.12 1.78
N TYR A 319 -13.31 -0.36 0.69
CA TYR A 319 -13.10 -1.71 0.17
C TYR A 319 -11.63 -1.98 -0.14
N ALA A 320 -11.26 -3.27 -0.21
CA ALA A 320 -9.90 -3.73 -0.54
C ALA A 320 -8.81 -3.09 0.33
N GLY A 321 -9.19 -2.61 1.53
CA GLY A 321 -8.27 -1.93 2.45
C GLY A 321 -7.22 -2.87 3.00
N VAL A 322 -5.96 -2.45 2.88
CA VAL A 322 -4.79 -3.16 3.40
C VAL A 322 -3.85 -2.21 4.16
N THR A 323 -2.98 -2.78 4.99
CA THR A 323 -2.05 -1.99 5.80
C THR A 323 -0.72 -1.73 5.09
N PHE A 324 -0.06 -0.63 5.48
CA PHE A 324 1.32 -0.35 5.09
C PHE A 324 2.28 -1.36 5.71
N SER A 325 3.24 -1.83 4.95
CA SER A 325 4.39 -2.56 5.46
C SER A 325 5.52 -1.61 5.85
N ASN A 326 6.50 -2.13 6.60
CA ASN A 326 7.72 -1.44 6.96
C ASN A 326 7.51 -0.10 7.72
N ILE A 327 6.41 0.04 8.46
CA ILE A 327 6.25 1.14 9.41
C ILE A 327 7.31 0.95 10.51
N PRO A 328 8.11 2.00 10.85
CA PRO A 328 9.14 1.88 11.88
C PRO A 328 8.58 1.38 13.23
N GLU A 329 9.30 0.51 13.90
CA GLU A 329 8.88 -0.05 15.21
C GLU A 329 8.60 1.04 16.26
N VAL A 330 9.34 2.16 16.19
CA VAL A 330 9.12 3.31 17.08
C VAL A 330 7.76 3.98 16.86
N ASP A 331 7.21 3.91 15.66
CA ASP A 331 5.84 4.34 15.33
C ASP A 331 4.83 3.25 15.73
N GLY A 332 5.06 2.01 15.33
CA GLY A 332 4.28 0.82 15.69
C GLY A 332 2.84 0.79 15.20
N ARG A 333 2.33 1.87 14.59
CA ARG A 333 0.94 1.97 14.13
C ARG A 333 0.63 0.97 13.01
N LYS A 334 -0.59 0.46 13.00
CA LYS A 334 -1.16 -0.27 11.86
C LYS A 334 -1.99 0.71 11.03
N LEU A 335 -1.40 1.16 9.94
CA LEU A 335 -1.96 2.21 9.07
C LEU A 335 -2.63 1.57 7.85
N LEU A 336 -3.90 1.86 7.66
CA LEU A 336 -4.74 1.29 6.60
C LEU A 336 -5.22 2.37 5.64
N ILE A 337 -5.23 2.06 4.35
CA ILE A 337 -5.96 2.79 3.31
C ILE A 337 -6.82 1.78 2.56
N GLY A 338 -8.05 2.18 2.19
CA GLY A 338 -8.96 1.41 1.36
C GLY A 338 -9.42 2.19 0.13
N TRP A 339 -10.03 1.51 -0.81
CA TRP A 339 -10.72 2.13 -1.94
C TRP A 339 -12.04 2.74 -1.48
N MET A 340 -12.19 4.06 -1.62
CA MET A 340 -13.40 4.80 -1.25
C MET A 340 -14.43 4.71 -2.37
N SER A 341 -14.93 3.52 -2.63
CA SER A 341 -16.00 3.24 -3.58
C SER A 341 -16.64 1.87 -3.32
N ASN A 342 -17.55 1.46 -4.20
CA ASN A 342 -18.27 0.20 -4.12
C ASN A 342 -18.57 -0.32 -5.52
N TRP A 343 -18.37 -1.61 -5.78
CA TRP A 343 -18.57 -2.23 -7.09
C TRP A 343 -19.99 -2.08 -7.63
N ASN A 344 -21.00 -1.83 -6.77
CA ASN A 344 -22.38 -1.60 -7.20
C ASN A 344 -22.53 -0.37 -8.11
N TYR A 345 -21.64 0.63 -7.99
CA TYR A 345 -21.77 1.91 -8.71
C TYR A 345 -20.45 2.56 -9.16
N ALA A 346 -19.32 1.99 -8.84
CA ALA A 346 -18.01 2.59 -9.10
C ALA A 346 -17.82 3.05 -10.55
N GLU A 347 -18.30 2.30 -11.52
CA GLU A 347 -18.22 2.64 -12.95
C GLU A 347 -19.28 3.66 -13.41
N LYS A 348 -20.26 3.96 -12.56
CA LYS A 348 -21.45 4.78 -12.91
C LYS A 348 -21.46 6.16 -12.27
N VAL A 349 -20.45 6.48 -11.44
CA VAL A 349 -20.35 7.79 -10.80
C VAL A 349 -20.09 8.91 -11.82
N PRO A 350 -20.57 10.15 -11.58
CA PRO A 350 -20.60 11.23 -12.56
C PRO A 350 -19.25 11.96 -12.72
N THR A 351 -18.13 11.25 -12.68
CA THR A 351 -16.80 11.80 -12.92
C THR A 351 -16.32 11.42 -14.33
N ASN A 352 -15.65 12.32 -15.01
CA ASN A 352 -15.30 12.15 -16.43
C ASN A 352 -13.81 12.03 -16.70
N LYS A 353 -12.98 12.89 -16.10
CA LYS A 353 -11.53 12.85 -16.32
C LYS A 353 -10.85 11.78 -15.45
N TRP A 354 -11.33 11.60 -14.26
CA TRP A 354 -10.82 10.71 -13.23
C TRP A 354 -11.96 9.87 -12.66
N ARG A 355 -11.62 8.78 -12.00
CA ARG A 355 -12.62 7.95 -11.30
C ARG A 355 -12.01 7.24 -10.09
N SER A 356 -12.76 7.33 -8.99
CA SER A 356 -12.46 6.77 -7.67
C SER A 356 -11.46 7.57 -6.82
N SER A 357 -11.49 7.31 -5.54
CA SER A 357 -10.58 7.87 -4.54
C SER A 357 -10.20 6.81 -3.51
N MET A 358 -9.11 7.04 -2.79
CA MET A 358 -8.77 6.29 -1.59
C MET A 358 -9.45 6.89 -0.36
N THR A 359 -9.69 6.09 0.66
CA THR A 359 -10.01 6.62 2.00
C THR A 359 -8.84 7.46 2.51
N ILE A 360 -9.08 8.35 3.47
CA ILE A 360 -7.97 8.87 4.27
C ILE A 360 -7.32 7.72 5.04
N ALA A 361 -6.03 7.84 5.31
CA ALA A 361 -5.30 6.86 6.10
C ALA A 361 -5.91 6.74 7.51
N ARG A 362 -6.00 5.53 8.01
CA ARG A 362 -6.59 5.23 9.32
C ARG A 362 -5.63 4.37 10.14
N GLU A 363 -5.54 4.68 11.42
CA GLU A 363 -4.88 3.84 12.40
C GLU A 363 -5.85 2.78 12.91
N LEU A 364 -5.45 1.54 12.89
CA LEU A 364 -6.18 0.42 13.48
C LEU A 364 -5.66 0.14 14.89
N LYS A 365 -6.58 -0.08 15.84
CA LYS A 365 -6.29 -0.50 17.21
C LYS A 365 -7.10 -1.73 17.56
N LEU A 366 -6.50 -2.65 18.28
CA LEU A 366 -7.18 -3.84 18.78
C LEU A 366 -7.62 -3.62 20.22
N LEU A 367 -8.91 -3.51 20.44
CA LEU A 367 -9.52 -3.28 21.75
C LEU A 367 -10.03 -4.61 22.33
N LYS A 368 -9.98 -4.73 23.66
CA LYS A 368 -10.62 -5.83 24.41
C LYS A 368 -11.63 -5.24 25.37
N GLU A 369 -12.89 -5.43 25.09
CA GLU A 369 -14.02 -5.00 25.93
C GLU A 369 -14.66 -6.22 26.63
N GLY A 370 -14.34 -6.42 27.91
CA GLY A 370 -14.67 -7.65 28.61
C GLY A 370 -13.96 -8.86 28.00
N SER A 371 -14.73 -9.78 27.45
CA SER A 371 -14.19 -10.96 26.72
C SER A 371 -14.14 -10.76 25.20
N GLN A 372 -14.56 -9.62 24.65
CA GLN A 372 -14.71 -9.44 23.22
C GLN A 372 -13.57 -8.58 22.64
N TYR A 373 -13.05 -9.01 21.49
CA TYR A 373 -12.09 -8.26 20.70
C TYR A 373 -12.77 -7.46 19.59
N ARG A 374 -12.35 -6.20 19.41
CA ARG A 374 -12.85 -5.29 18.37
C ARG A 374 -11.72 -4.52 17.73
N ILE A 375 -11.87 -4.22 16.45
CA ILE A 375 -11.00 -3.28 15.74
C ILE A 375 -11.62 -1.89 15.82
N SER A 376 -10.85 -0.92 16.35
CA SER A 376 -11.10 0.50 16.17
C SER A 376 -10.34 0.98 14.94
N SER A 377 -10.92 1.93 14.22
CA SER A 377 -10.35 2.49 12.99
C SER A 377 -10.53 4.01 13.03
N GLU A 378 -9.44 4.74 13.29
CA GLU A 378 -9.43 6.19 13.48
C GLU A 378 -8.64 6.89 12.37
N PRO A 379 -9.08 8.06 11.86
CA PRO A 379 -8.25 8.84 10.95
C PRO A 379 -6.89 9.16 11.56
N VAL A 380 -5.84 9.05 10.77
CA VAL A 380 -4.48 9.42 11.19
C VAL A 380 -4.43 10.92 11.46
N ARG A 381 -3.75 11.29 12.56
CA ARG A 381 -3.55 12.69 12.99
C ARG A 381 -2.17 13.19 12.62
#